data_8cf2e3f960001f1ce788de2cdff9d05b
#
_entry.id   8cf2e3f960001f1ce788de2cdff9d05b
#
_cell.length_a   1.000
_cell.length_b   1.000
_cell.length_c   1.000
_cell.angle_alpha   90.00
_cell.angle_beta   90.00
_cell.angle_gamma   90.00
#
_symmetry.space_group_name_H-M   'P 1'
#
loop_
_entity.id
_entity.type
_entity.pdbx_description
1 polymer ?
#
loop_
_entity_poly.entity_id
_entity_poly.type
_entity_poly.pdbx_seq_one_letter_code
_entity_poly.pdbx_strand_id
1 'polypeptide(L)'
;MIASRYPELLTITTYRNKGYDFTITSSTAYDHKWIYGRNIFDSIDRIVDELFENYLSRPNVRQPILTQYCDGKQVQCRSRGWMTQWGSKALGDQGYSAIEILRAFYGNDMYINVAEAVSGIPVSWPGYDLDIGASGNKVSQIQEQLNTIAGAYPAIPRV
;
A
#
# COMPACT_ATOMS: atom_id res chain seq x y z
N MET A 1 -1.80 -0.19 -0.88
CA MET A 1 -0.58 0.35 -0.26
C MET A 1 -0.64 0.42 1.26
N ILE A 2 -1.65 1.05 1.89
CA ILE A 2 -1.80 1.02 3.37
C ILE A 2 -1.80 -0.40 3.91
N ALA A 3 -2.41 -1.28 3.18
CA ALA A 3 -2.49 -2.68 3.53
C ALA A 3 -1.13 -3.42 3.54
N SER A 4 -0.20 -3.09 2.67
CA SER A 4 1.14 -3.68 2.69
C SER A 4 2.03 -3.16 3.82
N ARG A 5 1.68 -2.02 4.39
CA ARG A 5 2.41 -1.39 5.50
C ARG A 5 2.09 -2.01 6.87
N TYR A 6 0.93 -2.65 6.98
CA TYR A 6 0.48 -3.32 8.19
C TYR A 6 0.14 -4.78 7.88
N PRO A 7 1.15 -5.62 7.60
CA PRO A 7 0.92 -7.01 7.25
C PRO A 7 0.17 -7.78 8.35
N GLU A 8 0.30 -7.35 9.60
CA GLU A 8 -0.48 -7.88 10.72
C GLU A 8 -1.97 -7.53 10.63
N LEU A 9 -2.35 -6.45 9.96
CA LEU A 9 -3.75 -6.10 9.71
C LEU A 9 -4.32 -6.84 8.50
N LEU A 10 -3.43 -7.26 7.60
CA LEU A 10 -3.84 -7.82 6.32
C LEU A 10 -3.93 -9.29 6.30
N THR A 11 -3.86 -10.01 7.37
CA THR A 11 -4.19 -11.33 6.97
C THR A 11 -3.10 -12.38 6.91
N ILE A 12 -2.06 -12.21 7.66
CA ILE A 12 -1.29 -13.40 8.02
C ILE A 12 -2.27 -14.54 8.37
N THR A 13 -3.44 -14.16 8.88
CA THR A 13 -4.48 -15.10 9.26
C THR A 13 -5.48 -15.44 8.16
N THR A 14 -5.79 -14.54 7.20
CA THR A 14 -6.92 -14.79 6.28
C THR A 14 -6.67 -15.96 5.33
N TYR A 15 -5.53 -16.01 4.68
CA TYR A 15 -5.23 -17.11 3.76
C TYR A 15 -4.78 -18.37 4.50
N ARG A 16 -3.92 -18.25 5.50
CA ARG A 16 -3.47 -19.39 6.32
C ARG A 16 -4.61 -20.03 7.10
N ASN A 17 -5.53 -19.25 7.67
CA ASN A 17 -6.72 -19.78 8.34
C ASN A 17 -7.70 -20.48 7.39
N LYS A 18 -7.61 -20.20 6.10
CA LYS A 18 -8.35 -20.91 5.05
C LYS A 18 -7.58 -22.12 4.48
N GLY A 19 -6.43 -22.46 5.05
CA GLY A 19 -5.62 -23.59 4.64
C GLY A 19 -4.67 -23.33 3.46
N TYR A 20 -4.50 -22.07 3.05
CA TYR A 20 -3.51 -21.74 2.02
C TYR A 20 -2.11 -21.55 2.62
N ASP A 21 -1.09 -21.94 1.89
CA ASP A 21 0.31 -21.81 2.29
C ASP A 21 0.97 -20.51 1.77
N PHE A 22 0.25 -19.42 1.86
CA PHE A 22 0.77 -18.10 1.50
C PHE A 22 0.10 -17.00 2.33
N THR A 23 0.78 -15.86 2.45
CA THR A 23 0.29 -14.66 3.14
C THR A 23 -0.23 -13.62 2.15
N ILE A 24 0.45 -13.48 1.02
CA ILE A 24 0.13 -12.57 -0.09
C ILE A 24 0.50 -13.24 -1.41
N THR A 25 -0.19 -12.89 -2.48
CA THR A 25 0.07 -13.43 -3.81
C THR A 25 -0.07 -12.34 -4.88
N SER A 26 0.58 -12.52 -6.02
CA SER A 26 0.40 -11.67 -7.21
C SER A 26 -0.82 -12.07 -8.05
N SER A 27 -1.57 -13.07 -7.63
CA SER A 27 -2.78 -13.52 -8.35
C SER A 27 -3.96 -12.58 -8.09
N THR A 28 -4.60 -12.10 -9.15
CA THR A 28 -5.81 -11.27 -9.06
C THR A 28 -7.04 -12.02 -8.53
N ALA A 29 -6.96 -13.34 -8.38
CA ALA A 29 -8.00 -14.11 -7.71
C ALA A 29 -8.06 -13.83 -6.19
N TYR A 30 -6.96 -13.40 -5.61
CA TYR A 30 -6.79 -13.18 -4.18
C TYR A 30 -6.39 -11.75 -3.83
N ASP A 31 -5.36 -11.20 -4.50
CA ASP A 31 -4.74 -9.91 -4.21
C ASP A 31 -4.56 -9.06 -5.48
N HIS A 32 -3.76 -8.01 -5.38
CA HIS A 32 -3.41 -7.16 -6.50
C HIS A 32 -2.33 -7.81 -7.35
N LYS A 33 -2.50 -7.73 -8.67
CA LYS A 33 -1.49 -8.22 -9.61
C LYS A 33 -0.25 -7.35 -9.52
N TRP A 34 0.86 -7.95 -9.11
CA TRP A 34 2.19 -7.35 -9.21
C TRP A 34 2.89 -7.86 -10.46
N ILE A 35 3.50 -6.94 -11.22
CA ILE A 35 4.25 -7.26 -12.45
C ILE A 35 5.60 -6.59 -12.36
N TYR A 36 6.66 -7.40 -12.32
CA TYR A 36 8.03 -6.91 -12.39
C TYR A 36 8.30 -6.17 -13.70
N GLY A 37 9.07 -5.09 -13.65
CA GLY A 37 9.46 -4.31 -14.82
C GLY A 37 8.33 -3.52 -15.49
N ARG A 38 7.18 -3.38 -14.83
CA ARG A 38 6.10 -2.50 -15.33
C ARG A 38 6.54 -1.04 -15.19
N ASN A 39 6.20 -0.23 -16.20
CA ASN A 39 6.47 1.20 -16.17
C ASN A 39 5.91 1.87 -14.92
N ILE A 40 6.75 2.62 -14.25
CA ILE A 40 6.37 3.53 -13.18
C ILE A 40 6.33 4.92 -13.80
N PHE A 41 5.21 5.64 -13.56
CA PHE A 41 5.10 7.02 -14.01
C PHE A 41 5.63 7.95 -12.91
N ASP A 42 6.57 8.81 -13.21
CA ASP A 42 7.20 9.74 -12.26
C ASP A 42 6.19 10.57 -11.46
N SER A 43 5.08 10.95 -12.09
CA SER A 43 4.00 11.68 -11.42
C SER A 43 3.29 10.85 -10.35
N ILE A 44 3.12 9.56 -10.58
CA ILE A 44 2.49 8.64 -9.61
C ILE A 44 3.49 8.31 -8.51
N ASP A 45 4.73 8.07 -8.85
CA ASP A 45 5.79 7.76 -7.90
C ASP A 45 5.95 8.90 -6.88
N ARG A 46 6.06 10.13 -7.36
CA ARG A 46 6.12 11.32 -6.50
C ARG A 46 4.90 11.45 -5.58
N ILE A 47 3.69 11.29 -6.09
CA ILE A 47 2.47 11.36 -5.27
C ILE A 47 2.45 10.25 -4.21
N VAL A 48 2.91 9.06 -4.57
CA VAL A 48 3.00 7.94 -3.61
C VAL A 48 3.98 8.27 -2.50
N ASP A 49 5.14 8.81 -2.82
CA ASP A 49 6.14 9.20 -1.83
C ASP A 49 5.63 10.33 -0.91
N GLU A 50 5.00 11.35 -1.49
CA GLU A 50 4.41 12.47 -0.73
C GLU A 50 3.28 12.04 0.23
N LEU A 51 2.50 11.03 -0.15
CA LEU A 51 1.33 10.60 0.62
C LEU A 51 1.58 9.32 1.44
N PHE A 52 2.76 8.76 1.39
CA PHE A 52 3.03 7.45 1.99
C PHE A 52 2.85 7.42 3.52
N GLU A 53 3.07 8.53 4.18
CA GLU A 53 2.90 8.68 5.61
C GLU A 53 1.43 8.76 6.06
N ASN A 54 0.52 8.99 5.11
CA ASN A 54 -0.88 9.18 5.43
C ASN A 54 -1.61 7.84 5.52
N TYR A 55 -2.52 7.76 6.48
CA TYR A 55 -3.45 6.65 6.62
C TYR A 55 -4.84 7.12 7.06
N LEU A 56 -5.85 6.32 6.76
CA LEU A 56 -7.23 6.63 7.10
C LEU A 56 -7.65 5.92 8.38
N SER A 57 -8.38 6.62 9.25
CA SER A 57 -8.92 6.06 10.49
C SER A 57 -10.31 6.62 10.80
N ARG A 58 -10.95 6.06 11.83
CA ARG A 58 -12.20 6.54 12.42
C ARG A 58 -11.99 6.95 13.87
N PRO A 59 -12.82 7.86 14.41
CA PRO A 59 -12.77 8.20 15.82
C PRO A 59 -12.93 6.96 16.70
N ASN A 60 -12.12 6.89 17.75
CA ASN A 60 -12.16 5.80 18.74
C ASN A 60 -11.81 4.40 18.19
N VAL A 61 -11.34 4.30 16.95
CA VAL A 61 -10.85 3.06 16.36
C VAL A 61 -9.34 3.15 16.21
N ARG A 62 -8.61 2.29 16.91
CA ARG A 62 -7.15 2.30 16.91
C ARG A 62 -6.55 1.82 15.58
N GLN A 63 -7.26 0.97 14.88
CA GLN A 63 -6.78 0.39 13.62
C GLN A 63 -7.09 1.32 12.44
N PRO A 64 -6.19 1.45 11.47
CA PRO A 64 -6.47 2.08 10.20
C PRO A 64 -7.63 1.40 9.47
N ILE A 65 -8.33 2.17 8.65
CA ILE A 65 -9.37 1.63 7.78
C ILE A 65 -8.74 0.75 6.70
N LEU A 66 -9.25 -0.46 6.53
CA LEU A 66 -8.92 -1.27 5.36
C LEU A 66 -9.66 -0.72 4.15
N THR A 67 -8.94 0.06 3.34
CA THR A 67 -9.48 0.74 2.16
C THR A 67 -9.58 -0.21 0.97
N GLN A 68 -10.67 -0.93 0.89
CA GLN A 68 -10.98 -1.80 -0.24
C GLN A 68 -11.43 -0.99 -1.45
N TYR A 69 -11.08 -1.45 -2.64
CA TYR A 69 -11.52 -0.84 -3.89
C TYR A 69 -11.75 -1.87 -4.99
N CYS A 70 -12.42 -1.45 -6.05
CA CYS A 70 -12.62 -2.23 -7.26
C CYS A 70 -12.63 -1.32 -8.50
N ASP A 71 -12.66 -1.91 -9.68
CA ASP A 71 -12.79 -1.15 -10.94
C ASP A 71 -14.09 -0.32 -10.98
N GLY A 72 -15.22 -0.92 -10.69
CA GLY A 72 -16.54 -0.26 -10.65
C GLY A 72 -17.17 0.02 -12.00
N LYS A 73 -16.55 -0.41 -13.10
CA LYS A 73 -17.07 -0.30 -14.47
C LYS A 73 -17.17 -1.68 -15.13
N GLN A 74 -16.07 -2.37 -15.24
CA GLN A 74 -16.03 -3.72 -15.79
C GLN A 74 -16.32 -4.78 -14.71
N VAL A 75 -15.87 -4.52 -13.49
CA VAL A 75 -16.08 -5.40 -12.33
C VAL A 75 -16.79 -4.60 -11.24
N GLN A 76 -17.96 -5.09 -10.83
CA GLN A 76 -18.71 -4.51 -9.72
C GLN A 76 -18.04 -4.80 -8.38
N CYS A 77 -18.09 -3.85 -7.46
CA CYS A 77 -17.61 -4.06 -6.12
C CYS A 77 -18.44 -5.13 -5.39
N ARG A 78 -17.76 -6.02 -4.68
CA ARG A 78 -18.40 -7.10 -3.91
C ARG A 78 -19.21 -6.59 -2.72
N SER A 79 -18.86 -5.42 -2.20
CA SER A 79 -19.50 -4.83 -1.02
C SER A 79 -19.68 -3.32 -1.16
N ARG A 80 -20.71 -2.81 -0.48
CA ARG A 80 -20.86 -1.36 -0.30
C ARG A 80 -19.70 -0.82 0.57
N GLY A 81 -19.29 0.42 0.33
CA GLY A 81 -18.18 1.05 1.05
C GLY A 81 -16.79 0.72 0.47
N TRP A 82 -16.73 0.05 -0.68
CA TRP A 82 -15.52 -0.04 -1.47
C TRP A 82 -15.45 1.13 -2.45
N MET A 83 -14.28 1.73 -2.57
CA MET A 83 -14.06 2.79 -3.54
C MET A 83 -14.04 2.20 -4.95
N THR A 84 -14.81 2.78 -5.86
CA THR A 84 -14.71 2.43 -7.28
C THR A 84 -13.69 3.34 -7.96
N GLN A 85 -12.76 2.77 -8.72
CA GLN A 85 -11.74 3.56 -9.45
C GLN A 85 -12.38 4.57 -10.41
N TRP A 86 -13.35 4.13 -11.20
CA TRP A 86 -14.06 5.03 -12.11
C TRP A 86 -14.98 6.02 -11.40
N GLY A 87 -15.56 5.64 -10.28
CA GLY A 87 -16.37 6.54 -9.46
C GLY A 87 -15.53 7.64 -8.82
N SER A 88 -14.35 7.29 -8.28
CA SER A 88 -13.44 8.29 -7.72
C SER A 88 -12.95 9.27 -8.80
N LYS A 89 -12.63 8.75 -10.00
CA LYS A 89 -12.31 9.61 -11.15
C LYS A 89 -13.47 10.55 -11.52
N ALA A 90 -14.70 10.03 -11.61
CA ALA A 90 -15.86 10.84 -11.96
C ALA A 90 -16.13 11.96 -10.95
N LEU A 91 -15.92 11.71 -9.65
CA LEU A 91 -16.01 12.76 -8.63
C LEU A 91 -14.86 13.78 -8.76
N GLY A 92 -13.65 13.34 -9.05
CA GLY A 92 -12.53 14.23 -9.32
C GLY A 92 -12.76 15.13 -10.55
N ASP A 93 -13.33 14.58 -11.62
CA ASP A 93 -13.71 15.35 -12.82
C ASP A 93 -14.80 16.41 -12.52
N GLN A 94 -15.60 16.21 -11.48
CA GLN A 94 -16.60 17.17 -10.98
C GLN A 94 -16.02 18.20 -10.01
N GLY A 95 -14.72 18.13 -9.71
CA GLY A 95 -14.02 19.07 -8.83
C GLY A 95 -14.03 18.72 -7.34
N TYR A 96 -14.45 17.52 -6.97
CA TYR A 96 -14.35 17.07 -5.58
C TYR A 96 -12.90 16.92 -5.17
N SER A 97 -12.57 17.36 -3.97
CA SER A 97 -11.25 17.18 -3.37
C SER A 97 -11.02 15.71 -2.97
N ALA A 98 -9.77 15.32 -2.80
CA ALA A 98 -9.40 13.96 -2.40
C ALA A 98 -10.10 13.52 -1.10
N ILE A 99 -10.22 14.41 -0.10
CA ILE A 99 -10.89 14.10 1.17
C ILE A 99 -12.40 13.89 0.99
N GLU A 100 -13.05 14.67 0.14
CA GLU A 100 -14.47 14.52 -0.16
C GLU A 100 -14.73 13.20 -0.89
N ILE A 101 -13.87 12.85 -1.84
CA ILE A 101 -13.94 11.56 -2.55
C ILE A 101 -13.77 10.40 -1.57
N LEU A 102 -12.76 10.45 -0.71
CA LEU A 102 -12.53 9.41 0.28
C LEU A 102 -13.73 9.26 1.24
N ARG A 103 -14.31 10.38 1.69
CA ARG A 103 -15.50 10.37 2.56
C ARG A 103 -16.74 9.83 1.86
N ALA A 104 -16.91 10.09 0.57
CA ALA A 104 -18.03 9.55 -0.20
C ALA A 104 -18.05 8.01 -0.23
N PHE A 105 -16.89 7.38 -0.19
CA PHE A 105 -16.76 5.91 -0.20
C PHE A 105 -16.60 5.29 1.19
N TYR A 106 -15.82 5.90 2.07
CA TYR A 106 -15.42 5.29 3.35
C TYR A 106 -16.14 5.89 4.56
N GLY A 107 -16.99 6.89 4.38
CA GLY A 107 -17.84 7.50 5.40
C GLY A 107 -17.34 8.87 5.86
N ASN A 108 -18.29 9.71 6.27
CA ASN A 108 -18.02 11.08 6.69
C ASN A 108 -17.25 11.20 8.01
N ASP A 109 -17.26 10.15 8.80
CA ASP A 109 -16.50 10.03 10.05
C ASP A 109 -15.03 9.68 9.86
N MET A 110 -14.63 9.45 8.61
CA MET A 110 -13.26 9.15 8.24
C MET A 110 -12.40 10.42 8.28
N TYR A 111 -11.19 10.30 8.79
CA TYR A 111 -10.17 11.35 8.76
C TYR A 111 -8.81 10.79 8.35
N ILE A 112 -7.94 11.69 7.87
CA ILE A 112 -6.57 11.37 7.46
C ILE A 112 -5.66 11.65 8.65
N ASN A 113 -4.83 10.68 8.97
CA ASN A 113 -3.72 10.84 9.91
C ASN A 113 -2.39 10.79 9.17
N VAL A 114 -1.40 11.39 9.79
CA VAL A 114 0.01 11.27 9.42
C VAL A 114 0.69 10.39 10.46
N ALA A 115 1.44 9.40 10.02
CA ALA A 115 2.19 8.55 10.93
C ALA A 115 3.38 9.34 11.53
N GLU A 116 3.51 9.35 12.87
CA GLU A 116 4.57 10.07 13.59
C GLU A 116 5.97 9.55 13.26
N ALA A 117 6.09 8.30 12.91
CA ALA A 117 7.34 7.71 12.48
C ALA A 117 7.06 6.71 11.36
N VAL A 118 7.37 7.12 10.16
CA VAL A 118 7.64 6.18 9.08
C VAL A 118 9.13 5.98 9.08
N SER A 119 9.60 5.04 9.89
CA SER A 119 11.03 4.76 9.93
C SER A 119 11.51 4.40 8.53
N GLY A 120 12.25 5.32 7.94
CA GLY A 120 13.18 5.03 6.88
C GLY A 120 12.61 4.41 5.62
N ILE A 121 11.46 4.88 5.11
CA ILE A 121 11.16 4.61 3.71
C ILE A 121 11.58 5.85 2.91
N PRO A 122 12.80 5.84 2.45
CA PRO A 122 13.26 6.78 1.47
C PRO A 122 12.59 6.45 0.16
N VAL A 123 12.63 7.38 -0.78
CA VAL A 123 12.21 7.17 -2.17
C VAL A 123 12.48 5.73 -2.56
N SER A 124 11.43 4.97 -2.85
CA SER A 124 11.48 3.50 -2.90
C SER A 124 12.29 2.98 -4.09
N TRP A 125 12.45 3.79 -5.13
CA TRP A 125 13.31 3.44 -6.27
C TRP A 125 14.29 4.58 -6.56
N PRO A 126 15.61 4.28 -6.66
CA PRO A 126 16.63 5.31 -6.86
C PRO A 126 16.65 5.91 -8.27
N GLY A 127 15.80 5.46 -9.19
CA GLY A 127 15.82 5.87 -10.59
C GLY A 127 16.81 5.08 -11.47
N TYR A 128 17.49 4.09 -10.91
CA TYR A 128 18.44 3.21 -11.59
C TYR A 128 18.51 1.84 -10.90
N ASP A 129 18.96 0.84 -11.63
CA ASP A 129 19.13 -0.51 -11.10
C ASP A 129 20.35 -0.59 -10.17
N LEU A 130 20.18 -1.31 -9.06
CA LEU A 130 21.27 -1.60 -8.12
C LEU A 130 21.79 -3.01 -8.36
N ASP A 131 22.98 -3.09 -8.95
CA ASP A 131 23.64 -4.34 -9.25
C ASP A 131 24.71 -4.72 -8.22
N ILE A 132 25.24 -5.93 -8.34
CA ILE A 132 26.37 -6.41 -7.53
C ILE A 132 27.58 -5.48 -7.72
N GLY A 133 28.09 -4.97 -6.60
CA GLY A 133 29.19 -3.99 -6.60
C GLY A 133 28.73 -2.54 -6.53
N ALA A 134 27.42 -2.27 -6.58
CA ALA A 134 26.90 -0.93 -6.32
C ALA A 134 27.26 -0.47 -4.90
N SER A 135 27.47 0.83 -4.72
CA SER A 135 27.79 1.45 -3.43
C SER A 135 27.09 2.80 -3.30
N GLY A 136 26.90 3.25 -2.05
CA GLY A 136 26.30 4.55 -1.75
C GLY A 136 25.06 4.43 -0.84
N ASN A 137 24.46 5.59 -0.54
CA ASN A 137 23.38 5.69 0.44
C ASN A 137 22.18 4.77 0.13
N LYS A 138 21.84 4.57 -1.14
CA LYS A 138 20.73 3.71 -1.54
C LYS A 138 21.00 2.22 -1.28
N VAL A 139 22.26 1.80 -1.46
CA VAL A 139 22.68 0.43 -1.13
C VAL A 139 22.61 0.22 0.38
N SER A 140 23.21 1.12 1.16
CA SER A 140 23.15 1.06 2.64
C SER A 140 21.72 1.00 3.15
N GLN A 141 20.83 1.75 2.57
CA GLN A 141 19.42 1.81 2.88
C GLN A 141 18.69 0.49 2.62
N ILE A 142 18.93 -0.14 1.48
CA ILE A 142 18.37 -1.46 1.17
C ILE A 142 18.92 -2.51 2.14
N GLN A 143 20.21 -2.43 2.47
CA GLN A 143 20.84 -3.34 3.43
C GLN A 143 20.21 -3.19 4.83
N GLU A 144 19.97 -1.97 5.31
CA GLU A 144 19.29 -1.72 6.58
C GLU A 144 17.86 -2.28 6.59
N GLN A 145 17.12 -2.09 5.51
CA GLN A 145 15.76 -2.64 5.37
C GLN A 145 15.77 -4.17 5.37
N LEU A 146 16.67 -4.78 4.61
CA LEU A 146 16.83 -6.24 4.59
C LEU A 146 17.24 -6.79 5.96
N ASN A 147 18.14 -6.11 6.67
CA ASN A 147 18.54 -6.49 8.01
C ASN A 147 17.39 -6.35 9.04
N THR A 148 16.53 -5.36 8.87
CA THR A 148 15.32 -5.18 9.68
C THR A 148 14.36 -6.34 9.45
N ILE A 149 14.14 -6.71 8.18
CA ILE A 149 13.32 -7.87 7.81
C ILE A 149 13.93 -9.17 8.35
N ALA A 150 15.25 -9.36 8.20
CA ALA A 150 15.96 -10.52 8.71
C ALA A 150 15.85 -10.66 10.25
N GLY A 151 15.69 -9.55 10.97
CA GLY A 151 15.41 -9.55 12.40
C GLY A 151 14.06 -10.19 12.75
N ALA A 152 13.05 -9.97 11.92
CA ALA A 152 11.72 -10.55 12.08
C ALA A 152 11.59 -11.95 11.44
N TYR A 153 12.39 -12.24 10.43
CA TYR A 153 12.35 -13.48 9.65
C TYR A 153 13.75 -14.09 9.55
N PRO A 154 14.16 -14.91 10.52
CA PRO A 154 15.54 -15.45 10.61
C PRO A 154 16.00 -16.30 9.41
N ALA A 155 15.08 -16.74 8.56
CA ALA A 155 15.41 -17.46 7.32
C ALA A 155 16.02 -16.55 6.24
N ILE A 156 15.93 -15.22 6.40
CA ILE A 156 16.54 -14.25 5.52
C ILE A 156 17.92 -13.90 6.08
N PRO A 157 19.01 -14.14 5.33
CA PRO A 157 20.35 -13.79 5.80
C PRO A 157 20.51 -12.27 5.91
N ARG A 158 21.26 -11.84 6.90
CA ARG A 158 21.67 -10.43 7.01
C ARG A 158 22.72 -10.08 5.93
N VAL A 159 22.69 -8.88 5.44
CA VAL A 159 23.59 -8.32 4.44
C VAL A 159 24.37 -7.13 4.99
#